data_9b0cfb7fa1fe5f3e4dbe43b5c56fe514
#
_entry.id   9b0cfb7fa1fe5f3e4dbe43b5c56fe514
#
_cell.length_a   1.000
_cell.length_b   1.000
_cell.length_c   1.000
_cell.angle_alpha   90.00
_cell.angle_beta   90.00
_cell.angle_gamma   90.00
#
_symmetry.space_group_name_H-M   'P 1'
#
loop_
_entity.id
_entity.type
_entity.pdbx_description
1 polymer ?
#
loop_
_entity_poly.entity_id
_entity_poly.type
_entity_poly.pdbx_seq_one_letter_code
_entity_poly.pdbx_strand_id
1 'polypeptide(L)'
;MRTLAHLSDPHFGRIERATVQALIAAVTQAKPDIVIVSGDLTQRAKAREFQEAREFLDALPSPQIVVPGNHDVPLYNVLARALGPLRNYQRYISKDLEPFYSDEEIAIVGVNTARSFTFTSGRINRQQVAWSCARLDACGENCTRVVVSHHPFDLPESHELHGLVGRADMAMAGFVCCRVDLILSGHLHISHSSESAPRPSLPGHSALVIHAGTATSTRTRGELNSFNIIKVDGSSVSIQCLAWNRERGSFLPSETAQFQRTPAGWSRILPADAQGNP
;
A
#
# COMPACT_ATOMS: atom_id res chain seq x y z
N MET A 1 1.38 12.16 -16.34
CA MET A 1 1.98 10.89 -15.82
C MET A 1 2.54 11.12 -14.44
N ARG A 2 2.16 10.30 -13.45
CA ARG A 2 2.62 10.34 -12.05
C ARG A 2 3.43 9.10 -11.70
N THR A 3 4.49 9.27 -10.94
CA THR A 3 5.35 8.20 -10.42
C THR A 3 5.15 8.09 -8.91
N LEU A 4 4.73 6.93 -8.44
CA LEU A 4 4.52 6.61 -7.03
C LEU A 4 5.61 5.63 -6.56
N ALA A 5 6.20 5.88 -5.39
CA ALA A 5 6.99 4.86 -4.68
C ALA A 5 6.11 4.25 -3.59
N HIS A 6 5.78 2.97 -3.71
CA HIS A 6 4.93 2.25 -2.75
C HIS A 6 5.75 1.29 -1.91
N LEU A 7 5.89 1.64 -0.64
CA LEU A 7 6.58 0.91 0.40
C LEU A 7 5.58 0.38 1.43
N SER A 8 5.92 -0.74 2.08
CA SER A 8 5.14 -1.29 3.19
C SER A 8 6.01 -2.00 4.20
N ASP A 9 5.49 -2.19 5.40
CA ASP A 9 6.05 -3.08 6.42
C ASP A 9 7.54 -2.85 6.72
N PRO A 10 8.01 -1.61 6.95
CA PRO A 10 9.41 -1.38 7.30
C PRO A 10 9.79 -2.00 8.65
N HIS A 11 8.86 -2.08 9.61
CA HIS A 11 9.02 -2.75 10.92
C HIS A 11 10.23 -2.28 11.72
N PHE A 12 10.37 -0.96 11.93
CA PHE A 12 11.41 -0.43 12.81
C PHE A 12 11.40 -1.14 14.16
N GLY A 13 12.60 -1.51 14.64
CA GLY A 13 12.79 -2.46 15.73
C GLY A 13 13.19 -3.87 15.27
N ARG A 14 13.06 -4.17 13.95
CA ARG A 14 13.53 -5.39 13.29
C ARG A 14 14.02 -5.13 11.87
N ILE A 15 14.95 -4.20 11.74
CA ILE A 15 15.49 -3.74 10.48
C ILE A 15 16.98 -4.11 10.35
N GLU A 16 17.47 -4.15 9.10
CA GLU A 16 18.89 -4.10 8.77
C GLU A 16 19.21 -2.68 8.26
N ARG A 17 20.13 -1.97 8.94
CA ARG A 17 20.40 -0.55 8.64
C ARG A 17 20.92 -0.34 7.21
N ALA A 18 21.69 -1.27 6.69
CA ALA A 18 22.17 -1.20 5.30
C ALA A 18 21.01 -1.21 4.30
N THR A 19 19.99 -2.05 4.53
CA THR A 19 18.79 -2.12 3.70
C THR A 19 18.00 -0.81 3.76
N VAL A 20 17.88 -0.18 4.95
CA VAL A 20 17.20 1.12 5.10
C VAL A 20 17.89 2.21 4.29
N GLN A 21 19.22 2.32 4.37
CA GLN A 21 19.97 3.34 3.63
C GLN A 21 19.88 3.12 2.11
N ALA A 22 20.00 1.87 1.67
CA ALA A 22 19.84 1.53 0.27
C ALA A 22 18.43 1.80 -0.26
N LEU A 23 17.38 1.57 0.56
CA LEU A 23 16.00 1.88 0.21
C LEU A 23 15.80 3.39 0.02
N ILE A 24 16.28 4.21 0.96
CA ILE A 24 16.22 5.68 0.85
C ILE A 24 16.90 6.14 -0.45
N ALA A 25 18.10 5.62 -0.73
CA ALA A 25 18.83 5.96 -1.96
C ALA A 25 18.06 5.56 -3.22
N ALA A 26 17.49 4.34 -3.27
CA ALA A 26 16.72 3.84 -4.40
C ALA A 26 15.44 4.64 -4.64
N VAL A 27 14.69 4.97 -3.57
CA VAL A 27 13.48 5.81 -3.68
C VAL A 27 13.84 7.22 -4.14
N THR A 28 14.89 7.82 -3.58
CA THR A 28 15.34 9.16 -3.99
C THR A 28 15.80 9.18 -5.47
N GLN A 29 16.50 8.14 -5.91
CA GLN A 29 16.94 7.99 -7.30
C GLN A 29 15.77 7.84 -8.27
N ALA A 30 14.69 7.16 -7.85
CA ALA A 30 13.49 6.98 -8.66
C ALA A 30 12.71 8.29 -8.88
N LYS A 31 12.99 9.33 -8.08
CA LYS A 31 12.34 10.66 -8.12
C LYS A 31 10.81 10.56 -8.19
N PRO A 32 10.16 9.88 -7.24
CA PRO A 32 8.71 9.76 -7.26
C PRO A 32 8.04 11.12 -7.03
N ASP A 33 6.88 11.31 -7.65
CA ASP A 33 6.02 12.47 -7.35
C ASP A 33 5.40 12.34 -5.95
N ILE A 34 5.13 11.10 -5.52
CA ILE A 34 4.49 10.81 -4.23
C ILE A 34 5.08 9.52 -3.65
N VAL A 35 5.39 9.54 -2.34
CA VAL A 35 5.79 8.34 -1.60
C VAL A 35 4.60 7.83 -0.80
N ILE A 36 4.32 6.54 -0.89
CA ILE A 36 3.23 5.87 -0.17
C ILE A 36 3.83 4.83 0.77
N VAL A 37 3.45 4.89 2.05
CA VAL A 37 3.84 3.89 3.05
C VAL A 37 2.60 3.26 3.64
N SER A 38 2.31 2.03 3.24
CA SER A 38 1.08 1.31 3.58
C SER A 38 1.16 0.53 4.90
N GLY A 39 1.69 1.17 5.94
CA GLY A 39 1.58 0.71 7.33
C GLY A 39 2.70 -0.17 7.85
N ASP A 40 2.52 -0.61 9.09
CA ASP A 40 3.46 -1.40 9.88
C ASP A 40 4.85 -0.75 9.97
N LEU A 41 4.86 0.56 10.30
CA LEU A 41 6.08 1.34 10.49
C LEU A 41 6.96 0.73 11.58
N THR A 42 6.34 0.18 12.62
CA THR A 42 7.01 -0.31 13.82
C THR A 42 6.80 -1.81 14.02
N GLN A 43 7.69 -2.44 14.77
CA GLN A 43 7.53 -3.85 15.13
C GLN A 43 6.61 -4.04 16.35
N ARG A 44 6.60 -3.11 17.30
CA ARG A 44 5.94 -3.23 18.60
C ARG A 44 5.31 -1.95 19.14
N ALA A 45 5.09 -0.96 18.30
CA ALA A 45 4.54 0.35 18.64
C ALA A 45 5.29 1.09 19.77
N LYS A 46 6.60 0.86 19.93
CA LYS A 46 7.42 1.55 20.94
C LYS A 46 7.76 2.96 20.46
N ALA A 47 7.88 3.90 21.41
CA ALA A 47 8.24 5.28 21.11
C ALA A 47 9.54 5.39 20.29
N ARG A 48 10.59 4.63 20.66
CA ARG A 48 11.86 4.59 19.93
C ARG A 48 11.69 4.10 18.49
N GLU A 49 10.88 3.06 18.27
CA GLU A 49 10.62 2.52 16.93
C GLU A 49 9.93 3.57 16.04
N PHE A 50 9.00 4.36 16.61
CA PHE A 50 8.36 5.47 15.91
C PHE A 50 9.32 6.65 15.65
N GLN A 51 10.25 6.94 16.55
CA GLN A 51 11.29 7.95 16.31
C GLN A 51 12.18 7.55 15.13
N GLU A 52 12.67 6.31 15.11
CA GLU A 52 13.46 5.77 13.99
C GLU A 52 12.65 5.77 12.67
N ALA A 53 11.35 5.43 12.73
CA ALA A 53 10.45 5.51 11.58
C ALA A 53 10.25 6.96 11.11
N ARG A 54 10.18 7.95 12.01
CA ARG A 54 10.08 9.37 11.65
C ARG A 54 11.35 9.84 10.93
N GLU A 55 12.53 9.52 11.45
CA GLU A 55 13.81 9.82 10.81
C GLU A 55 13.88 9.22 9.38
N PHE A 56 13.39 8.01 9.21
CA PHE A 56 13.30 7.37 7.90
C PHE A 56 12.36 8.14 6.95
N LEU A 57 11.16 8.48 7.41
CA LEU A 57 10.20 9.23 6.61
C LEU A 57 10.72 10.63 6.25
N ASP A 58 11.45 11.30 7.17
CA ASP A 58 12.07 12.60 6.91
C ASP A 58 13.19 12.54 5.85
N ALA A 59 13.81 11.37 5.68
CA ALA A 59 14.83 11.15 4.66
C ALA A 59 14.25 10.80 3.27
N LEU A 60 12.95 10.54 3.17
CA LEU A 60 12.27 10.22 1.91
C LEU A 60 11.71 11.49 1.24
N PRO A 61 11.54 11.48 -0.11
CA PRO A 61 10.88 12.57 -0.82
C PRO A 61 9.46 12.86 -0.31
N SER A 62 9.01 14.10 -0.51
CA SER A 62 7.65 14.55 -0.23
C SER A 62 6.96 15.00 -1.52
N PRO A 63 5.62 14.92 -1.61
CA PRO A 63 4.64 14.58 -0.57
C PRO A 63 4.58 13.08 -0.25
N GLN A 64 4.03 12.77 0.95
CA GLN A 64 3.91 11.40 1.46
C GLN A 64 2.48 11.08 1.90
N ILE A 65 2.01 9.86 1.60
CA ILE A 65 0.80 9.26 2.15
C ILE A 65 1.22 8.11 3.05
N VAL A 66 0.98 8.22 4.35
CA VAL A 66 1.37 7.23 5.35
C VAL A 66 0.15 6.80 6.14
N VAL A 67 -0.15 5.51 6.17
CA VAL A 67 -1.25 4.94 6.96
C VAL A 67 -0.70 4.01 8.06
N PRO A 68 -1.40 3.85 9.19
CA PRO A 68 -0.96 2.92 10.23
C PRO A 68 -1.31 1.48 9.88
N GLY A 69 -0.45 0.54 10.36
CA GLY A 69 -0.71 -0.90 10.32
C GLY A 69 -1.05 -1.50 11.70
N ASN A 70 -1.21 -2.80 11.76
CA ASN A 70 -1.57 -3.48 13.00
C ASN A 70 -0.41 -3.56 14.01
N HIS A 71 0.85 -3.54 13.55
CA HIS A 71 2.02 -3.48 14.41
C HIS A 71 2.28 -2.08 14.99
N ASP A 72 1.64 -1.05 14.45
CA ASP A 72 1.67 0.32 15.00
C ASP A 72 0.72 0.48 16.20
N VAL A 73 -0.10 -0.54 16.48
CA VAL A 73 -0.94 -0.66 17.67
C VAL A 73 -0.23 -1.51 18.73
N PRO A 74 -0.13 -1.06 20.01
CA PRO A 74 0.54 -1.81 21.07
C PRO A 74 -0.01 -3.23 21.22
N LEU A 75 0.85 -4.26 21.11
CA LEU A 75 0.41 -5.66 21.20
C LEU A 75 0.18 -6.10 22.64
N TYR A 76 1.11 -5.80 23.55
CA TYR A 76 1.12 -6.33 24.91
C TYR A 76 0.57 -5.36 25.96
N ASN A 77 0.54 -4.06 25.67
CA ASN A 77 -0.01 -3.08 26.58
C ASN A 77 -1.52 -2.93 26.34
N VAL A 78 -2.31 -3.77 27.02
CA VAL A 78 -3.77 -3.83 26.86
C VAL A 78 -4.43 -2.49 27.18
N LEU A 79 -3.95 -1.76 28.19
CA LEU A 79 -4.49 -0.47 28.57
C LEU A 79 -4.23 0.60 27.50
N ALA A 80 -3.00 0.68 27.00
CA ALA A 80 -2.66 1.61 25.90
C ALA A 80 -3.43 1.24 24.62
N ARG A 81 -3.62 -0.07 24.37
CA ARG A 81 -4.39 -0.58 23.22
C ARG A 81 -5.88 -0.21 23.31
N ALA A 82 -6.47 -0.21 24.51
CA ALA A 82 -7.87 0.13 24.71
C ALA A 82 -8.13 1.66 24.69
N LEU A 83 -7.26 2.44 25.33
CA LEU A 83 -7.49 3.88 25.57
C LEU A 83 -6.90 4.79 24.48
N GLY A 84 -5.93 4.33 23.71
CA GLY A 84 -5.28 5.13 22.68
C GLY A 84 -4.37 4.29 21.76
N PRO A 85 -4.96 3.41 20.94
CA PRO A 85 -4.22 2.41 20.17
C PRO A 85 -3.16 3.01 19.25
N LEU A 86 -3.41 4.17 18.67
CA LEU A 86 -2.51 4.86 17.75
C LEU A 86 -1.90 6.14 18.35
N ARG A 87 -1.88 6.26 19.69
CA ARG A 87 -1.34 7.46 20.38
C ARG A 87 0.11 7.77 20.00
N ASN A 88 0.97 6.74 19.93
CA ASN A 88 2.36 6.93 19.51
C ASN A 88 2.46 7.27 18.04
N TYR A 89 1.68 6.61 17.17
CA TYR A 89 1.60 6.99 15.76
C TYR A 89 1.21 8.46 15.60
N GLN A 90 0.14 8.90 16.27
CA GLN A 90 -0.32 10.29 16.23
C GLN A 90 0.69 11.29 16.80
N ARG A 91 1.51 10.86 17.76
CA ARG A 91 2.55 11.71 18.36
C ARG A 91 3.78 11.89 17.47
N TYR A 92 4.23 10.84 16.79
CA TYR A 92 5.51 10.82 16.09
C TYR A 92 5.37 10.89 14.57
N ILE A 93 4.29 10.38 14.00
CA ILE A 93 4.12 10.28 12.55
C ILE A 93 3.12 11.32 12.03
N SER A 94 1.84 11.14 12.31
CA SER A 94 0.80 12.07 11.86
C SER A 94 -0.43 12.00 12.76
N LYS A 95 -1.04 13.15 13.04
CA LYS A 95 -2.36 13.24 13.69
C LYS A 95 -3.48 12.78 12.77
N ASP A 96 -3.29 12.98 11.46
CA ASP A 96 -4.20 12.52 10.43
C ASP A 96 -3.96 11.03 10.17
N LEU A 97 -4.98 10.22 10.43
CA LEU A 97 -4.97 8.77 10.23
C LEU A 97 -5.55 8.35 8.87
N GLU A 98 -6.13 9.29 8.16
CA GLU A 98 -6.77 9.09 6.86
C GLU A 98 -6.31 10.21 5.89
N PRO A 99 -4.99 10.26 5.57
CA PRO A 99 -4.41 11.33 4.76
C PRO A 99 -5.00 11.33 3.35
N PHE A 100 -5.07 12.53 2.76
CA PHE A 100 -5.55 12.73 1.42
C PHE A 100 -4.59 13.61 0.63
N TYR A 101 -4.35 13.24 -0.62
CA TYR A 101 -3.62 14.03 -1.60
C TYR A 101 -4.40 14.05 -2.92
N SER A 102 -4.45 15.19 -3.58
CA SER A 102 -4.98 15.27 -4.95
C SER A 102 -4.28 16.36 -5.76
N ASP A 103 -4.18 16.10 -7.04
CA ASP A 103 -3.83 17.06 -8.08
C ASP A 103 -4.71 16.81 -9.32
N GLU A 104 -4.33 17.38 -10.48
CA GLU A 104 -5.11 17.25 -11.71
C GLU A 104 -5.11 15.83 -12.30
N GLU A 105 -4.12 14.98 -11.96
CA GLU A 105 -3.93 13.65 -12.55
C GLU A 105 -4.28 12.50 -11.60
N ILE A 106 -4.17 12.70 -10.26
CA ILE A 106 -4.33 11.64 -9.28
C ILE A 106 -4.96 12.12 -7.99
N ALA A 107 -5.82 11.31 -7.40
CA ALA A 107 -6.33 11.48 -6.04
C ALA A 107 -6.05 10.23 -5.22
N ILE A 108 -5.45 10.40 -4.04
CA ILE A 108 -5.01 9.31 -3.18
C ILE A 108 -5.62 9.50 -1.79
N VAL A 109 -6.36 8.50 -1.31
CA VAL A 109 -6.91 8.49 0.04
C VAL A 109 -6.29 7.36 0.86
N GLY A 110 -5.71 7.70 2.00
CA GLY A 110 -5.28 6.73 3.00
C GLY A 110 -6.44 6.32 3.90
N VAL A 111 -6.56 5.03 4.19
CA VAL A 111 -7.63 4.48 5.03
C VAL A 111 -7.02 3.74 6.22
N ASN A 112 -7.32 4.21 7.41
CA ASN A 112 -6.91 3.51 8.63
C ASN A 112 -7.76 2.25 8.84
N THR A 113 -7.15 1.09 8.63
CA THR A 113 -7.76 -0.22 8.89
C THR A 113 -7.32 -0.86 10.20
N ALA A 114 -6.29 -0.31 10.88
CA ALA A 114 -5.83 -0.79 12.18
C ALA A 114 -6.89 -0.57 13.27
N ARG A 115 -7.11 -1.57 14.13
CA ARG A 115 -8.12 -1.52 15.20
C ARG A 115 -7.58 -2.13 16.50
N SER A 116 -8.08 -1.64 17.63
CA SER A 116 -7.69 -2.11 18.97
C SER A 116 -7.96 -3.58 19.20
N PHE A 117 -9.08 -4.08 18.70
CA PHE A 117 -9.59 -5.43 19.05
C PHE A 117 -9.35 -6.48 17.95
N THR A 118 -8.76 -6.09 16.82
CA THR A 118 -8.34 -7.03 15.77
C THR A 118 -6.82 -7.12 15.78
N PHE A 119 -6.26 -8.23 16.25
CA PHE A 119 -4.80 -8.32 16.46
C PHE A 119 -3.99 -8.34 15.16
N THR A 120 -4.47 -9.06 14.16
CA THR A 120 -3.81 -9.23 12.87
C THR A 120 -4.67 -8.75 11.71
N SER A 121 -5.97 -8.93 11.76
CA SER A 121 -6.90 -8.49 10.73
C SER A 121 -7.40 -7.08 11.02
N GLY A 122 -7.34 -6.19 10.05
CA GLY A 122 -7.91 -4.85 10.16
C GLY A 122 -9.44 -4.86 10.01
N ARG A 123 -10.03 -3.69 10.09
CA ARG A 123 -11.46 -3.52 9.82
C ARG A 123 -11.74 -2.13 9.24
N ILE A 124 -12.61 -2.09 8.24
CA ILE A 124 -13.15 -0.85 7.68
C ILE A 124 -14.65 -0.70 8.05
N ASN A 125 -15.17 0.51 8.02
CA ASN A 125 -16.58 0.80 8.23
C ASN A 125 -17.19 1.61 7.06
N ARG A 126 -18.54 1.67 7.02
CA ARG A 126 -19.26 2.36 5.94
C ARG A 126 -18.96 3.86 5.86
N GLN A 127 -18.74 4.50 7.01
CA GLN A 127 -18.42 5.93 7.06
C GLN A 127 -17.06 6.22 6.42
N GLN A 128 -16.04 5.37 6.67
CA GLN A 128 -14.73 5.48 6.02
C GLN A 128 -14.84 5.31 4.50
N VAL A 129 -15.63 4.34 4.03
CA VAL A 129 -15.85 4.14 2.59
C VAL A 129 -16.54 5.35 1.97
N ALA A 130 -17.64 5.84 2.59
CA ALA A 130 -18.38 7.00 2.10
C ALA A 130 -17.49 8.26 2.08
N TRP A 131 -16.69 8.47 3.12
CA TRP A 131 -15.74 9.59 3.22
C TRP A 131 -14.64 9.49 2.14
N SER A 132 -14.10 8.30 1.90
CA SER A 132 -13.10 8.07 0.85
C SER A 132 -13.69 8.37 -0.52
N CYS A 133 -14.87 7.83 -0.83
CA CYS A 133 -15.55 8.06 -2.09
C CYS A 133 -15.84 9.55 -2.32
N ALA A 134 -16.36 10.25 -1.32
CA ALA A 134 -16.65 11.68 -1.44
C ALA A 134 -15.41 12.53 -1.78
N ARG A 135 -14.24 12.16 -1.26
CA ARG A 135 -12.98 12.83 -1.59
C ARG A 135 -12.46 12.48 -2.97
N LEU A 136 -12.55 11.21 -3.36
CA LEU A 136 -12.15 10.76 -4.68
C LEU A 136 -13.07 11.29 -5.79
N ASP A 137 -14.35 11.45 -5.52
CA ASP A 137 -15.31 12.00 -6.48
C ASP A 137 -15.14 13.50 -6.72
N ALA A 138 -14.50 14.22 -5.79
CA ALA A 138 -14.14 15.62 -5.99
C ALA A 138 -13.04 15.82 -7.04
N CYS A 139 -12.33 14.76 -7.41
CA CYS A 139 -11.34 14.74 -8.49
C CYS A 139 -12.04 14.59 -9.85
N GLY A 140 -11.49 15.24 -10.89
CA GLY A 140 -12.04 15.21 -12.25
C GLY A 140 -12.22 13.80 -12.84
N GLU A 141 -12.94 13.70 -13.96
CA GLU A 141 -13.23 12.41 -14.61
C GLU A 141 -11.99 11.65 -15.07
N ASN A 142 -10.93 12.37 -15.46
CA ASN A 142 -9.68 11.78 -15.95
C ASN A 142 -8.65 11.52 -14.83
N CYS A 143 -9.01 11.77 -13.59
CA CYS A 143 -8.15 11.59 -12.43
C CYS A 143 -8.09 10.11 -12.04
N THR A 144 -6.89 9.61 -11.78
CA THR A 144 -6.71 8.24 -11.26
C THR A 144 -7.00 8.22 -9.76
N ARG A 145 -7.93 7.37 -9.34
CA ARG A 145 -8.42 7.27 -7.96
C ARG A 145 -7.74 6.11 -7.24
N VAL A 146 -7.02 6.44 -6.17
CA VAL A 146 -6.19 5.48 -5.43
C VAL A 146 -6.64 5.39 -3.97
N VAL A 147 -6.84 4.17 -3.50
CA VAL A 147 -7.06 3.85 -2.08
C VAL A 147 -5.80 3.19 -1.53
N VAL A 148 -5.31 3.66 -0.39
CA VAL A 148 -4.17 3.11 0.33
C VAL A 148 -4.63 2.59 1.69
N SER A 149 -4.34 1.36 2.01
CA SER A 149 -4.59 0.77 3.33
C SER A 149 -3.45 -0.16 3.73
N HIS A 150 -3.35 -0.53 5.00
CA HIS A 150 -2.40 -1.58 5.39
C HIS A 150 -2.93 -2.97 5.06
N HIS A 151 -4.15 -3.29 5.55
CA HIS A 151 -4.74 -4.61 5.31
C HIS A 151 -5.42 -4.65 3.94
N PRO A 152 -5.24 -5.73 3.18
CA PRO A 152 -5.78 -5.86 1.83
C PRO A 152 -7.30 -5.99 1.80
N PHE A 153 -7.91 -5.46 0.74
CA PHE A 153 -9.33 -5.62 0.42
C PHE A 153 -9.59 -6.79 -0.54
N ASP A 154 -8.55 -7.28 -1.18
CA ASP A 154 -8.57 -8.44 -2.04
C ASP A 154 -7.24 -9.19 -1.94
N LEU A 155 -7.23 -10.48 -2.23
CA LEU A 155 -6.06 -11.35 -2.10
C LEU A 155 -5.70 -11.98 -3.43
N PRO A 156 -4.39 -12.27 -3.66
CA PRO A 156 -3.99 -13.14 -4.75
C PRO A 156 -4.69 -14.50 -4.65
N GLU A 157 -5.01 -15.11 -5.79
CA GLU A 157 -5.71 -16.42 -5.86
C GLU A 157 -5.01 -17.54 -5.08
N SER A 158 -3.69 -17.41 -4.89
CA SER A 158 -2.86 -18.37 -4.14
C SER A 158 -2.90 -18.22 -2.62
N HIS A 159 -3.63 -17.22 -2.10
CA HIS A 159 -3.65 -16.93 -0.67
C HIS A 159 -4.98 -17.30 -0.02
N GLU A 160 -4.89 -17.89 1.18
CA GLU A 160 -6.06 -18.15 2.01
C GLU A 160 -6.69 -16.84 2.52
N LEU A 161 -8.01 -16.84 2.72
CA LEU A 161 -8.82 -15.67 3.13
C LEU A 161 -8.41 -15.02 4.47
N HIS A 162 -7.41 -15.54 5.17
CA HIS A 162 -6.98 -15.11 6.50
C HIS A 162 -6.30 -13.74 6.56
N GLY A 163 -6.01 -13.10 5.42
CA GLY A 163 -5.36 -11.77 5.34
C GLY A 163 -6.29 -10.60 5.06
N LEU A 164 -7.55 -10.85 4.70
CA LEU A 164 -8.48 -9.80 4.31
C LEU A 164 -8.88 -8.89 5.47
N VAL A 165 -9.04 -7.61 5.17
CA VAL A 165 -9.64 -6.65 6.08
C VAL A 165 -11.10 -7.04 6.39
N GLY A 166 -11.51 -6.93 7.63
CA GLY A 166 -12.91 -7.17 8.00
C GLY A 166 -13.86 -6.22 7.26
N ARG A 167 -14.91 -6.76 6.63
CA ARG A 167 -15.87 -6.08 5.75
C ARG A 167 -15.30 -5.68 4.38
N ALA A 168 -14.34 -6.42 3.84
CA ALA A 168 -13.76 -6.20 2.52
C ALA A 168 -14.82 -6.09 1.42
N ASP A 169 -15.80 -7.00 1.39
CA ASP A 169 -16.86 -6.98 0.37
C ASP A 169 -17.68 -5.70 0.37
N MET A 170 -18.04 -5.20 1.56
CA MET A 170 -18.75 -3.94 1.70
C MET A 170 -17.92 -2.76 1.20
N ALA A 171 -16.62 -2.76 1.49
CA ALA A 171 -15.70 -1.71 1.05
C ALA A 171 -15.50 -1.76 -0.47
N MET A 172 -15.24 -2.93 -1.03
CA MET A 172 -15.06 -3.10 -2.46
C MET A 172 -16.30 -2.69 -3.25
N ALA A 173 -17.51 -3.02 -2.76
CA ALA A 173 -18.77 -2.54 -3.36
C ALA A 173 -18.81 -1.01 -3.43
N GLY A 174 -18.44 -0.32 -2.35
CA GLY A 174 -18.36 1.15 -2.34
C GLY A 174 -17.28 1.69 -3.27
N PHE A 175 -16.11 1.11 -3.29
CA PHE A 175 -14.98 1.53 -4.13
C PHE A 175 -15.26 1.34 -5.63
N VAL A 176 -15.98 0.29 -6.01
CA VAL A 176 -16.46 0.11 -7.39
C VAL A 176 -17.44 1.24 -7.76
N CYS A 177 -18.38 1.59 -6.87
CA CYS A 177 -19.33 2.68 -7.12
C CYS A 177 -18.64 4.03 -7.35
N CYS A 178 -17.59 4.37 -6.61
CA CYS A 178 -16.80 5.59 -6.80
C CYS A 178 -15.60 5.42 -7.74
N ARG A 179 -15.58 4.34 -8.53
CA ARG A 179 -14.59 4.08 -9.60
C ARG A 179 -13.13 4.18 -9.13
N VAL A 180 -12.80 3.50 -8.03
CA VAL A 180 -11.41 3.39 -7.59
C VAL A 180 -10.62 2.61 -8.64
N ASP A 181 -9.49 3.16 -9.06
CA ASP A 181 -8.61 2.57 -10.08
C ASP A 181 -7.55 1.66 -9.47
N LEU A 182 -6.92 2.11 -8.38
CA LEU A 182 -5.82 1.39 -7.73
C LEU A 182 -6.13 1.21 -6.24
N ILE A 183 -5.83 0.01 -5.72
CA ILE A 183 -5.87 -0.31 -4.30
C ILE A 183 -4.49 -0.78 -3.89
N LEU A 184 -3.82 0.01 -3.04
CA LEU A 184 -2.46 -0.25 -2.58
C LEU A 184 -2.48 -0.75 -1.14
N SER A 185 -1.81 -1.86 -0.87
CA SER A 185 -1.75 -2.44 0.49
C SER A 185 -0.43 -3.16 0.78
N GLY A 186 -0.21 -3.48 2.06
CA GLY A 186 0.89 -4.29 2.57
C GLY A 186 0.42 -5.55 3.26
N HIS A 187 0.91 -5.77 4.50
CA HIS A 187 0.48 -6.81 5.45
C HIS A 187 0.84 -8.26 5.07
N LEU A 188 0.71 -8.64 3.81
CA LEU A 188 0.98 -10.01 3.35
C LEU A 188 2.48 -10.31 3.30
N HIS A 189 3.32 -9.28 3.25
CA HIS A 189 4.77 -9.35 3.09
C HIS A 189 5.20 -9.94 1.74
N ILE A 190 4.33 -9.88 0.74
CA ILE A 190 4.60 -10.31 -0.63
C ILE A 190 4.43 -9.13 -1.59
N SER A 191 5.21 -9.12 -2.68
CA SER A 191 4.99 -8.19 -3.78
C SER A 191 4.12 -8.89 -4.83
N HIS A 192 2.93 -8.34 -5.09
CA HIS A 192 2.00 -8.89 -6.06
C HIS A 192 1.13 -7.80 -6.70
N SER A 193 0.78 -7.97 -7.96
CA SER A 193 -0.18 -7.11 -8.64
C SER A 193 -1.13 -7.92 -9.50
N SER A 194 -2.42 -7.68 -9.36
CA SER A 194 -3.47 -8.34 -10.12
C SER A 194 -4.68 -7.42 -10.30
N GLU A 195 -5.54 -7.77 -11.23
CA GLU A 195 -6.89 -7.22 -11.27
C GLU A 195 -7.69 -7.71 -10.05
N SER A 196 -8.58 -6.88 -9.53
CA SER A 196 -9.46 -7.32 -8.45
C SER A 196 -10.33 -8.48 -8.93
N ALA A 197 -10.53 -9.47 -8.06
CA ALA A 197 -11.31 -10.64 -8.38
C ALA A 197 -12.72 -10.25 -8.89
N PRO A 198 -13.21 -10.87 -9.98
CA PRO A 198 -14.57 -10.64 -10.45
C PRO A 198 -15.57 -10.98 -9.36
N ARG A 199 -16.43 -10.03 -8.99
CA ARG A 199 -17.49 -10.25 -7.99
C ARG A 199 -18.83 -10.33 -8.71
N PRO A 200 -19.58 -11.45 -8.60
CA PRO A 200 -20.85 -11.62 -9.31
C PRO A 200 -21.87 -10.52 -9.04
N SER A 201 -21.79 -9.88 -7.87
CA SER A 201 -22.68 -8.79 -7.44
C SER A 201 -22.29 -7.40 -7.96
N LEU A 202 -21.14 -7.25 -8.63
CA LEU A 202 -20.57 -5.97 -9.03
C LEU A 202 -20.00 -6.05 -10.46
N PRO A 203 -20.87 -6.18 -11.49
CA PRO A 203 -20.40 -6.15 -12.86
C PRO A 203 -19.92 -4.76 -13.25
N GLY A 204 -18.78 -4.67 -13.92
CA GLY A 204 -18.44 -3.51 -14.72
C GLY A 204 -17.16 -2.75 -14.42
N HIS A 205 -16.62 -2.73 -13.20
CA HIS A 205 -15.36 -2.01 -12.94
C HIS A 205 -14.44 -2.83 -12.03
N SER A 206 -13.26 -3.19 -12.53
CA SER A 206 -12.19 -3.80 -11.73
C SER A 206 -11.13 -2.76 -11.37
N ALA A 207 -10.68 -2.77 -10.11
CA ALA A 207 -9.52 -2.02 -9.68
C ALA A 207 -8.25 -2.88 -9.83
N LEU A 208 -7.08 -2.25 -10.00
CA LEU A 208 -5.81 -2.93 -9.81
C LEU A 208 -5.50 -3.01 -8.31
N VAL A 209 -5.26 -4.22 -7.82
CA VAL A 209 -4.83 -4.49 -6.46
C VAL A 209 -3.32 -4.71 -6.47
N ILE A 210 -2.60 -3.90 -5.71
CA ILE A 210 -1.14 -3.89 -5.69
C ILE A 210 -0.68 -4.04 -4.24
N HIS A 211 -0.01 -5.14 -3.96
CA HIS A 211 0.61 -5.41 -2.67
C HIS A 211 2.10 -5.05 -2.73
N ALA A 212 2.59 -4.37 -1.71
CA ALA A 212 4.02 -4.17 -1.52
C ALA A 212 4.56 -5.22 -0.56
N GLY A 213 5.73 -5.75 -0.88
CA GLY A 213 6.49 -6.61 0.02
C GLY A 213 7.03 -5.83 1.23
N THR A 214 7.75 -6.54 2.09
CA THR A 214 8.41 -5.94 3.26
C THR A 214 9.58 -5.07 2.84
N ALA A 215 9.56 -3.79 3.19
CA ALA A 215 10.56 -2.83 2.69
C ALA A 215 11.95 -3.01 3.31
N THR A 216 12.06 -3.19 4.65
CA THR A 216 13.36 -3.20 5.36
C THR A 216 13.46 -4.22 6.48
N SER A 217 12.39 -4.94 6.79
CA SER A 217 12.36 -5.86 7.93
C SER A 217 13.20 -7.11 7.70
N THR A 218 13.83 -7.60 8.75
CA THR A 218 14.47 -8.94 8.76
C THR A 218 13.44 -10.08 8.85
N ARG A 219 12.14 -9.79 8.94
CA ARG A 219 11.00 -10.72 8.97
C ARG A 219 10.49 -10.98 7.55
N THR A 220 11.31 -11.57 6.72
CA THR A 220 10.99 -11.79 5.29
C THR A 220 10.19 -13.05 5.11
N ARG A 221 9.20 -13.44 5.52
CA ARG A 221 8.37 -14.66 5.27
C ARG A 221 8.75 -15.50 4.03
N GLY A 222 10.04 -15.53 3.68
CA GLY A 222 10.55 -16.27 2.51
C GLY A 222 10.79 -15.43 1.26
N GLU A 223 10.36 -14.14 1.25
CA GLU A 223 10.63 -13.22 0.14
C GLU A 223 11.75 -12.22 0.49
N LEU A 224 12.36 -11.64 -0.52
CA LEU A 224 13.32 -10.56 -0.36
C LEU A 224 12.61 -9.25 0.03
N ASN A 225 13.32 -8.38 0.75
CA ASN A 225 12.82 -7.01 0.93
C ASN A 225 12.60 -6.36 -0.43
N SER A 226 11.46 -5.68 -0.59
CA SER A 226 11.08 -5.10 -1.87
C SER A 226 10.16 -3.90 -1.70
N PHE A 227 10.07 -3.09 -2.75
CA PHE A 227 9.10 -2.02 -2.90
C PHE A 227 8.72 -1.85 -4.36
N ASN A 228 7.63 -1.12 -4.63
CA ASN A 228 7.14 -0.91 -5.98
C ASN A 228 7.34 0.54 -6.44
N ILE A 229 7.78 0.72 -7.69
CA ILE A 229 7.64 1.97 -8.43
C ILE A 229 6.47 1.81 -9.38
N ILE A 230 5.46 2.65 -9.22
CA ILE A 230 4.22 2.62 -9.99
C ILE A 230 4.16 3.89 -10.84
N LYS A 231 4.08 3.74 -12.16
CA LYS A 231 3.88 4.85 -13.08
C LYS A 231 2.45 4.82 -13.59
N VAL A 232 1.74 5.91 -13.39
CA VAL A 232 0.33 6.07 -13.78
C VAL A 232 0.26 7.12 -14.89
N ASP A 233 -0.30 6.74 -16.02
CA ASP A 233 -0.48 7.62 -17.16
C ASP A 233 -1.90 7.46 -17.74
N GLY A 234 -2.88 8.07 -17.05
CA GLY A 234 -4.29 8.07 -17.44
C GLY A 234 -4.85 6.68 -17.74
N SER A 235 -4.56 6.15 -18.92
CA SER A 235 -5.05 4.87 -19.40
C SER A 235 -4.09 3.69 -19.19
N SER A 236 -2.88 3.91 -18.68
CA SER A 236 -1.88 2.85 -18.46
C SER A 236 -1.26 2.92 -17.07
N VAL A 237 -0.93 1.75 -16.52
CA VAL A 237 -0.20 1.60 -15.26
C VAL A 237 0.96 0.64 -15.48
N SER A 238 2.17 1.06 -15.13
CA SER A 238 3.35 0.21 -15.08
C SER A 238 3.81 0.06 -13.63
N ILE A 239 4.01 -1.17 -13.19
CA ILE A 239 4.44 -1.51 -11.84
C ILE A 239 5.78 -2.22 -11.95
N GLN A 240 6.82 -1.64 -11.36
CA GLN A 240 8.14 -2.24 -11.28
C GLN A 240 8.43 -2.57 -9.81
N CYS A 241 8.58 -3.85 -9.50
CA CYS A 241 9.08 -4.31 -8.22
C CYS A 241 10.61 -4.21 -8.21
N LEU A 242 11.16 -3.60 -7.15
CA LEU A 242 12.59 -3.58 -6.88
C LEU A 242 12.85 -4.40 -5.62
N ALA A 243 13.71 -5.43 -5.75
CA ALA A 243 14.06 -6.35 -4.67
C ALA A 243 15.49 -6.11 -4.16
N TRP A 244 15.69 -6.33 -2.87
CA TRP A 244 17.00 -6.20 -2.21
C TRP A 244 17.98 -7.26 -2.71
N ASN A 245 19.08 -6.81 -3.28
CA ASN A 245 20.21 -7.66 -3.64
C ASN A 245 21.33 -7.48 -2.60
N ARG A 246 21.54 -8.50 -1.78
CA ARG A 246 22.50 -8.46 -0.68
C ARG A 246 23.95 -8.35 -1.17
N GLU A 247 24.29 -8.99 -2.30
CA GLU A 247 25.66 -8.98 -2.84
C GLU A 247 26.03 -7.59 -3.37
N ARG A 248 25.06 -6.90 -3.98
CA ARG A 248 25.26 -5.54 -4.51
C ARG A 248 24.95 -4.45 -3.50
N GLY A 249 24.35 -4.77 -2.37
CA GLY A 249 23.95 -3.78 -1.37
C GLY A 249 22.97 -2.74 -1.90
N SER A 250 22.07 -3.12 -2.83
CA SER A 250 21.15 -2.22 -3.51
C SER A 250 19.84 -2.90 -3.90
N PHE A 251 18.79 -2.10 -4.12
CA PHE A 251 17.53 -2.59 -4.69
C PHE A 251 17.66 -2.63 -6.21
N LEU A 252 17.29 -3.76 -6.81
CA LEU A 252 17.36 -3.99 -8.24
C LEU A 252 15.99 -4.37 -8.80
N PRO A 253 15.65 -4.02 -10.05
CA PRO A 253 14.45 -4.47 -10.71
C PRO A 253 14.36 -6.01 -10.70
N SER A 254 13.22 -6.54 -10.25
CA SER A 254 12.95 -8.00 -10.20
C SER A 254 11.79 -8.40 -11.10
N GLU A 255 10.71 -7.65 -11.08
CA GLU A 255 9.51 -7.92 -11.87
C GLU A 255 8.94 -6.61 -12.42
N THR A 256 8.34 -6.67 -13.60
CA THR A 256 7.58 -5.56 -14.19
C THR A 256 6.25 -6.08 -14.71
N ALA A 257 5.16 -5.41 -14.34
CA ALA A 257 3.83 -5.66 -14.87
C ALA A 257 3.28 -4.38 -15.51
N GLN A 258 2.55 -4.53 -16.62
CA GLN A 258 1.91 -3.43 -17.31
C GLN A 258 0.42 -3.71 -17.47
N PHE A 259 -0.38 -2.68 -17.28
CA PHE A 259 -1.83 -2.75 -17.37
C PHE A 259 -2.36 -1.60 -18.23
N GLN A 260 -3.40 -1.90 -18.98
CA GLN A 260 -4.13 -0.93 -19.81
C GLN A 260 -5.57 -0.83 -19.32
N ARG A 261 -6.10 0.38 -19.27
CA ARG A 261 -7.51 0.61 -18.95
C ARG A 261 -8.39 0.15 -20.11
N THR A 262 -9.43 -0.59 -19.81
CA THR A 262 -10.47 -1.04 -20.73
C THR A 262 -11.85 -0.61 -20.23
N PRO A 263 -12.91 -0.72 -21.01
CA PRO A 263 -14.28 -0.48 -20.54
C PRO A 263 -14.70 -1.33 -19.33
N ALA A 264 -14.10 -2.53 -19.20
CA ALA A 264 -14.36 -3.46 -18.10
C ALA A 264 -13.47 -3.23 -16.85
N GLY A 265 -12.55 -2.26 -16.89
CA GLY A 265 -11.55 -2.00 -15.85
C GLY A 265 -10.13 -2.11 -16.41
N TRP A 266 -9.24 -2.72 -15.67
CA TRP A 266 -7.85 -2.87 -16.06
C TRP A 266 -7.58 -4.27 -16.65
N SER A 267 -6.67 -4.36 -17.61
CA SER A 267 -6.24 -5.62 -18.20
C SER A 267 -4.71 -5.68 -18.30
N ARG A 268 -4.12 -6.80 -17.92
CA ARG A 268 -2.66 -7.01 -17.98
C ARG A 268 -2.21 -7.11 -19.43
N ILE A 269 -1.17 -6.36 -19.77
CA ILE A 269 -0.48 -6.46 -21.06
C ILE A 269 0.59 -7.54 -20.91
N LEU A 270 0.46 -8.63 -21.64
CA LEU A 270 1.50 -9.66 -21.72
C LEU A 270 2.61 -9.18 -22.66
N PRO A 271 3.91 -9.41 -22.34
CA PRO A 271 5.01 -9.17 -23.28
C PRO A 271 4.77 -9.90 -24.59
N ALA A 272 5.15 -9.28 -25.71
CA ALA A 272 4.95 -9.86 -27.05
C ALA A 272 5.59 -11.25 -27.21
N ASP A 273 6.62 -11.55 -26.46
CA ASP A 273 7.34 -12.85 -26.48
C ASP A 273 6.60 -13.99 -25.75
N ALA A 274 5.50 -13.70 -25.03
CA ALA A 274 4.66 -14.71 -24.37
C ALA A 274 3.53 -15.23 -25.27
N GLN A 275 3.35 -14.66 -26.46
CA GLN A 275 2.46 -15.18 -27.49
C GLN A 275 3.23 -16.26 -28.28
N GLY A 276 3.42 -17.42 -27.63
CA GLY A 276 3.98 -18.60 -28.29
C GLY A 276 3.20 -18.92 -29.56
N ASN A 277 3.94 -19.04 -30.63
CA ASN A 277 3.48 -19.50 -31.92
C ASN A 277 2.73 -20.87 -31.77
N PRO A 278 1.59 -21.08 -32.40
CA PRO A 278 0.80 -22.33 -32.34
C PRO A 278 1.56 -23.53 -32.84
#